data_f45a73f8fb4d1d935ffba8eb271066e9
#
_entry.id   f45a73f8fb4d1d935ffba8eb271066e9
#
_cell.length_a   1.000
_cell.length_b   1.000
_cell.length_c   1.000
_cell.angle_alpha   90.00
_cell.angle_beta   90.00
_cell.angle_gamma   90.00
#
_symmetry.space_group_name_H-M   'P 1'
#
loop_
_entity.id
_entity.type
_entity.pdbx_description
1 polymer ?
#
loop_
_entity_poly.entity_id
_entity_poly.type
_entity_poly.pdbx_seq_one_letter_code
_entity_poly.pdbx_strand_id
1 'polypeptide(L)'
;MTFYLSLTIIIVLIFLLYQVYNSAYSGDFSNSLWTESSLADKTVMIIVPHQDDEINLAGATIKNLTDNHIHVIVVFATTSDYHDSGIDRLHEALAASKILGVPEEDIVFLGYCNMPMVNETQHFYNADEDLIITSDQGLQETYALPEKPEFCFNTTGKHKNYTKKNLRTDIQEVIMNYKPEIIFAVDFDRHIDHRAISLIFEEAISNILSKKNNSYFPEIYKGFCYNGSYLGKKDFYDLNLAGEAKAEGEFINNP
;
A
#
# COMPACT_ATOMS: atom_id res chain seq x y z
N MET A 1 -19.99 -1.49 -57.06
CA MET A 1 -20.13 -0.28 -56.19
C MET A 1 -20.31 -0.65 -54.71
N THR A 2 -21.14 -1.59 -54.37
CA THR A 2 -21.42 -2.03 -52.98
C THR A 2 -20.19 -2.57 -52.23
N PHE A 3 -19.33 -3.37 -52.89
CA PHE A 3 -18.13 -3.96 -52.30
C PHE A 3 -17.12 -2.90 -51.82
N TYR A 4 -16.86 -1.87 -52.64
CA TYR A 4 -15.94 -0.80 -52.28
C TYR A 4 -16.48 0.06 -51.12
N LEU A 5 -17.82 0.27 -51.08
CA LEU A 5 -18.44 0.99 -49.98
C LEU A 5 -18.30 0.22 -48.64
N SER A 6 -18.51 -1.11 -48.66
CA SER A 6 -18.34 -1.94 -47.47
C SER A 6 -16.90 -1.96 -46.97
N LEU A 7 -15.91 -2.03 -47.88
CA LEU A 7 -14.50 -2.02 -47.55
C LEU A 7 -14.10 -0.67 -46.92
N THR A 8 -14.58 0.44 -47.44
CA THR A 8 -14.35 1.78 -46.92
C THR A 8 -14.91 1.94 -45.49
N ILE A 9 -16.13 1.44 -45.24
CA ILE A 9 -16.75 1.47 -43.91
C ILE A 9 -15.93 0.65 -42.90
N ILE A 10 -15.44 -0.53 -43.28
CA ILE A 10 -14.61 -1.37 -42.42
C ILE A 10 -13.30 -0.65 -42.06
N ILE A 11 -12.64 -0.03 -43.02
CA ILE A 11 -11.39 0.73 -42.78
C ILE A 11 -11.62 1.90 -41.84
N VAL A 12 -12.73 2.65 -42.02
CA VAL A 12 -13.09 3.76 -41.16
C VAL A 12 -13.38 3.26 -39.73
N LEU A 13 -14.08 2.15 -39.57
CA LEU A 13 -14.34 1.55 -38.25
C LEU A 13 -13.06 1.10 -37.56
N ILE A 14 -12.15 0.44 -38.27
CA ILE A 14 -10.84 0.02 -37.74
C ILE A 14 -10.04 1.27 -37.31
N PHE A 15 -10.05 2.33 -38.11
CA PHE A 15 -9.36 3.56 -37.78
C PHE A 15 -9.96 4.24 -36.54
N LEU A 16 -11.30 4.30 -36.43
CA LEU A 16 -11.99 4.85 -35.26
C LEU A 16 -11.71 4.02 -34.00
N LEU A 17 -11.73 2.68 -34.11
CA LEU A 17 -11.38 1.79 -33.02
C LEU A 17 -9.92 1.98 -32.59
N TYR A 18 -9.01 2.15 -33.55
CA TYR A 18 -7.61 2.45 -33.26
C TYR A 18 -7.44 3.81 -32.58
N GLN A 19 -8.18 4.84 -33.00
CA GLN A 19 -8.18 6.15 -32.33
C GLN A 19 -8.75 6.07 -30.90
N VAL A 20 -9.84 5.33 -30.70
CA VAL A 20 -10.41 5.10 -29.35
C VAL A 20 -9.44 4.31 -28.49
N TYR A 21 -8.83 3.28 -29.05
CA TYR A 21 -7.81 2.50 -28.35
C TYR A 21 -6.61 3.38 -27.95
N ASN A 22 -6.03 4.13 -28.86
CA ASN A 22 -4.94 5.04 -28.58
C ASN A 22 -5.33 6.14 -27.60
N SER A 23 -6.52 6.71 -27.71
CA SER A 23 -7.02 7.73 -26.77
C SER A 23 -7.25 7.15 -25.37
N ALA A 24 -7.68 5.88 -25.28
CA ALA A 24 -7.86 5.21 -24.00
C ALA A 24 -6.54 4.76 -23.34
N TYR A 25 -5.49 4.50 -24.16
CA TYR A 25 -4.19 4.03 -23.70
C TYR A 25 -3.05 5.07 -23.81
N SER A 26 -3.21 6.13 -24.61
CA SER A 26 -2.35 7.31 -24.56
C SER A 26 -2.89 8.26 -23.48
N GLY A 27 -2.95 7.80 -22.25
CA GLY A 27 -2.94 8.73 -21.14
C GLY A 27 -1.71 9.61 -21.35
N ASP A 28 -1.92 10.91 -21.42
CA ASP A 28 -0.81 11.84 -21.48
C ASP A 28 -0.16 11.84 -20.09
N PHE A 29 0.78 10.91 -19.89
CA PHE A 29 1.60 10.83 -18.68
C PHE A 29 2.54 12.05 -18.53
N SER A 30 2.47 13.02 -19.48
CA SER A 30 3.22 14.27 -19.42
C SER A 30 2.74 15.21 -18.30
N ASN A 31 1.56 14.98 -17.73
CA ASN A 31 1.10 15.62 -16.50
C ASN A 31 1.45 14.74 -15.29
N SER A 32 2.72 14.34 -15.14
CA SER A 32 3.17 13.83 -13.85
C SER A 32 2.89 14.90 -12.80
N LEU A 33 2.14 14.56 -11.77
CA LEU A 33 1.90 15.41 -10.60
C LEU A 33 3.22 15.93 -9.99
N TRP A 34 4.32 15.27 -10.34
CA TRP A 34 5.66 15.59 -9.90
C TRP A 34 6.63 15.69 -11.05
N THR A 35 7.46 16.71 -11.01
CA THR A 35 8.68 16.80 -11.80
C THR A 35 9.86 16.29 -10.97
N GLU A 36 10.91 15.78 -11.59
CA GLU A 36 12.16 15.40 -10.90
C GLU A 36 12.62 16.49 -9.93
N SER A 37 12.56 17.75 -10.35
CA SER A 37 12.93 18.89 -9.51
C SER A 37 12.02 19.12 -8.32
N SER A 38 10.76 18.69 -8.36
CA SER A 38 9.83 18.80 -7.24
C SER A 38 9.99 17.70 -6.20
N LEU A 39 10.64 16.59 -6.59
CA LEU A 39 10.91 15.43 -5.74
C LEU A 39 12.34 15.40 -5.20
N ALA A 40 13.24 16.21 -5.74
CA ALA A 40 14.61 16.31 -5.23
C ALA A 40 14.56 16.58 -3.71
N ASP A 41 15.35 15.84 -2.96
CA ASP A 41 15.44 15.91 -1.49
C ASP A 41 14.17 15.48 -0.72
N LYS A 42 13.16 14.87 -1.38
CA LYS A 42 11.99 14.31 -0.71
C LYS A 42 12.18 12.82 -0.40
N THR A 43 11.52 12.39 0.65
CA THR A 43 11.37 10.98 1.01
C THR A 43 9.98 10.52 0.65
N VAL A 44 9.89 9.41 -0.06
CA VAL A 44 8.64 8.74 -0.43
C VAL A 44 8.54 7.43 0.33
N MET A 45 7.42 7.19 1.00
CA MET A 45 7.17 5.96 1.74
C MET A 45 6.04 5.17 1.09
N ILE A 46 6.24 3.86 0.98
CA ILE A 46 5.25 2.90 0.50
C ILE A 46 4.86 2.02 1.67
N ILE A 47 3.59 1.97 2.04
CA ILE A 47 3.08 1.14 3.15
C ILE A 47 2.11 0.11 2.61
N VAL A 48 2.48 -1.16 2.71
CA VAL A 48 1.70 -2.29 2.19
C VAL A 48 1.59 -3.43 3.21
N PRO A 49 0.53 -4.25 3.09
CA PRO A 49 0.38 -5.44 3.93
C PRO A 49 1.45 -6.50 3.68
N HIS A 50 1.57 -6.98 2.42
CA HIS A 50 2.33 -8.19 2.07
C HIS A 50 3.49 -7.90 1.13
N GLN A 51 4.35 -8.90 0.98
CA GLN A 51 5.53 -8.90 0.13
C GLN A 51 5.12 -9.29 -1.30
N ASP A 52 4.74 -8.35 -2.09
CA ASP A 52 4.35 -8.28 -3.50
C ASP A 52 3.36 -7.11 -3.75
N ASP A 53 2.72 -6.62 -2.70
CA ASP A 53 1.77 -5.52 -2.80
C ASP A 53 2.45 -4.20 -3.18
N GLU A 54 3.72 -4.00 -2.82
CA GLU A 54 4.50 -2.82 -3.23
C GLU A 54 4.65 -2.76 -4.75
N ILE A 55 4.75 -3.94 -5.39
CA ILE A 55 4.84 -4.04 -6.86
C ILE A 55 3.47 -3.72 -7.47
N ASN A 56 2.41 -4.32 -6.91
CA ASN A 56 1.04 -4.12 -7.39
C ASN A 56 0.56 -2.68 -7.22
N LEU A 57 0.88 -2.08 -6.08
CA LEU A 57 0.48 -0.71 -5.74
C LEU A 57 1.30 0.33 -6.50
N ALA A 58 2.61 0.19 -6.52
CA ALA A 58 3.50 1.27 -6.90
C ALA A 58 4.81 0.82 -7.60
N GLY A 59 4.93 -0.42 -8.10
CA GLY A 59 6.20 -0.96 -8.60
C GLY A 59 6.87 -0.10 -9.68
N ALA A 60 6.10 0.37 -10.68
CA ALA A 60 6.61 1.27 -11.70
C ALA A 60 7.01 2.65 -11.13
N THR A 61 6.26 3.14 -10.14
CA THR A 61 6.55 4.40 -9.45
C THR A 61 7.83 4.26 -8.62
N ILE A 62 7.96 3.21 -7.82
CA ILE A 62 9.17 2.94 -7.02
C ILE A 62 10.39 2.92 -7.94
N LYS A 63 10.33 2.12 -9.03
CA LYS A 63 11.45 2.01 -9.97
C LYS A 63 11.80 3.35 -10.62
N ASN A 64 10.83 4.14 -11.00
CA ASN A 64 11.09 5.48 -11.54
C ASN A 64 11.71 6.41 -10.51
N LEU A 65 11.22 6.40 -9.27
CA LEU A 65 11.77 7.23 -8.19
C LEU A 65 13.23 6.86 -7.89
N THR A 66 13.53 5.57 -7.73
CA THR A 66 14.89 5.10 -7.43
C THR A 66 15.87 5.36 -8.58
N ASP A 67 15.43 5.20 -9.84
CA ASP A 67 16.25 5.53 -11.03
C ASP A 67 16.58 7.03 -11.09
N ASN A 68 15.74 7.89 -10.50
CA ASN A 68 15.96 9.32 -10.38
C ASN A 68 16.56 9.73 -9.02
N HIS A 69 17.12 8.78 -8.28
CA HIS A 69 17.80 9.00 -6.99
C HIS A 69 16.91 9.63 -5.90
N ILE A 70 15.60 9.44 -5.98
CA ILE A 70 14.66 9.84 -4.93
C ILE A 70 14.70 8.79 -3.81
N HIS A 71 14.74 9.24 -2.57
CA HIS A 71 14.74 8.36 -1.41
C HIS A 71 13.39 7.67 -1.24
N VAL A 72 13.38 6.34 -1.34
CA VAL A 72 12.17 5.51 -1.23
C VAL A 72 12.31 4.54 -0.07
N ILE A 73 11.33 4.53 0.82
CA ILE A 73 11.21 3.61 1.95
C ILE A 73 10.02 2.68 1.70
N VAL A 74 10.22 1.38 1.87
CA VAL A 74 9.14 0.39 1.75
C VAL A 74 8.87 -0.25 3.10
N VAL A 75 7.62 -0.17 3.55
CA VAL A 75 7.15 -0.70 4.84
C VAL A 75 6.19 -1.85 4.59
N PHE A 76 6.56 -3.04 5.05
CA PHE A 76 5.71 -4.23 5.03
C PHE A 76 5.10 -4.44 6.40
N ALA A 77 3.77 -4.46 6.50
CA ALA A 77 3.08 -4.55 7.78
C ALA A 77 3.08 -5.98 8.32
N THR A 78 2.90 -6.98 7.46
CA THR A 78 2.82 -8.39 7.86
C THR A 78 4.02 -9.19 7.35
N THR A 79 4.17 -10.38 7.90
CA THR A 79 5.15 -11.38 7.46
C THR A 79 4.60 -12.32 6.40
N SER A 80 3.31 -12.22 6.07
CA SER A 80 2.59 -13.14 5.16
C SER A 80 2.64 -14.60 5.60
N ASP A 81 2.57 -14.87 6.89
CA ASP A 81 2.70 -16.20 7.52
C ASP A 81 1.40 -17.02 7.53
N TYR A 82 0.64 -16.96 6.43
CA TYR A 82 -0.69 -17.59 6.35
C TYR A 82 -0.66 -19.12 6.45
N HIS A 83 0.15 -19.82 5.67
CA HIS A 83 0.26 -21.27 5.71
C HIS A 83 1.64 -21.75 6.12
N ASP A 84 2.66 -20.96 5.85
CA ASP A 84 4.05 -21.25 6.08
C ASP A 84 4.71 -20.15 6.91
N SER A 85 5.95 -20.37 7.33
CA SER A 85 6.77 -19.34 7.95
C SER A 85 6.92 -18.14 7.01
N GLY A 86 6.72 -16.94 7.52
CA GLY A 86 6.91 -15.69 6.75
C GLY A 86 8.37 -15.41 6.35
N ILE A 87 9.33 -16.19 6.82
CA ILE A 87 10.77 -15.95 6.59
C ILE A 87 11.10 -15.89 5.10
N ASP A 88 10.60 -16.83 4.29
CA ASP A 88 10.86 -16.86 2.85
C ASP A 88 10.26 -15.63 2.17
N ARG A 89 9.07 -15.22 2.59
CA ARG A 89 8.40 -14.00 2.07
C ARG A 89 9.20 -12.73 2.40
N LEU A 90 9.77 -12.65 3.60
CA LEU A 90 10.63 -11.52 3.96
C LEU A 90 11.90 -11.46 3.09
N HIS A 91 12.52 -12.61 2.79
CA HIS A 91 13.66 -12.68 1.86
C HIS A 91 13.24 -12.30 0.42
N GLU A 92 12.06 -12.73 -0.04
CA GLU A 92 11.51 -12.33 -1.35
C GLU A 92 11.34 -10.82 -1.43
N ALA A 93 10.83 -10.17 -0.36
CA ALA A 93 10.71 -8.72 -0.29
C ALA A 93 12.06 -8.01 -0.45
N LEU A 94 13.11 -8.49 0.24
CA LEU A 94 14.47 -7.94 0.10
C LEU A 94 14.98 -8.09 -1.34
N ALA A 95 14.77 -9.26 -1.94
CA ALA A 95 15.20 -9.52 -3.31
C ALA A 95 14.45 -8.65 -4.34
N ALA A 96 13.12 -8.53 -4.21
CA ALA A 96 12.30 -7.70 -5.08
C ALA A 96 12.65 -6.21 -4.95
N SER A 97 12.76 -5.71 -3.73
CA SER A 97 13.10 -4.31 -3.46
C SER A 97 14.48 -3.95 -4.03
N LYS A 98 15.45 -4.86 -3.96
CA LYS A 98 16.77 -4.68 -4.59
C LYS A 98 16.67 -4.50 -6.11
N ILE A 99 15.78 -5.25 -6.79
CA ILE A 99 15.52 -5.10 -8.23
C ILE A 99 14.88 -3.75 -8.53
N LEU A 100 13.99 -3.28 -7.64
CA LEU A 100 13.37 -1.97 -7.72
C LEU A 100 14.33 -0.82 -7.39
N GLY A 101 15.54 -1.10 -6.92
CA GLY A 101 16.55 -0.10 -6.58
C GLY A 101 16.40 0.48 -5.19
N VAL A 102 15.60 -0.13 -4.32
CA VAL A 102 15.46 0.27 -2.91
C VAL A 102 16.58 -0.38 -2.10
N PRO A 103 17.42 0.39 -1.39
CA PRO A 103 18.44 -0.14 -0.50
C PRO A 103 17.83 -0.96 0.64
N GLU A 104 18.56 -1.97 1.12
CA GLU A 104 18.06 -2.84 2.19
C GLU A 104 17.75 -2.07 3.49
N GLU A 105 18.54 -1.04 3.81
CA GLU A 105 18.33 -0.17 4.98
C GLU A 105 17.01 0.59 4.94
N ASP A 106 16.45 0.82 3.75
CA ASP A 106 15.18 1.53 3.52
C ASP A 106 13.97 0.58 3.44
N ILE A 107 14.17 -0.71 3.68
CA ILE A 107 13.11 -1.68 3.83
C ILE A 107 12.79 -1.86 5.31
N VAL A 108 11.54 -1.70 5.68
CA VAL A 108 11.06 -1.79 7.06
C VAL A 108 10.04 -2.91 7.18
N PHE A 109 10.29 -3.86 8.06
CA PHE A 109 9.31 -4.85 8.46
C PHE A 109 8.67 -4.43 9.79
N LEU A 110 7.32 -4.41 9.86
CA LEU A 110 6.63 -4.26 11.13
C LEU A 110 6.44 -5.60 11.84
N GLY A 111 6.46 -6.70 11.09
CA GLY A 111 6.54 -8.05 11.63
C GLY A 111 5.25 -8.63 12.18
N TYR A 112 4.09 -8.05 11.84
CA TYR A 112 2.79 -8.59 12.28
C TYR A 112 2.42 -9.82 11.45
N CYS A 113 1.57 -10.69 12.02
CA CYS A 113 1.01 -11.81 11.27
C CYS A 113 0.01 -11.34 10.22
N ASN A 114 -0.34 -12.23 9.29
CA ASN A 114 -1.58 -12.07 8.53
C ASN A 114 -2.74 -11.87 9.50
N MET A 115 -3.66 -10.98 9.18
CA MET A 115 -4.71 -10.56 10.10
C MET A 115 -5.90 -11.52 10.02
N PRO A 116 -5.95 -12.56 10.89
CA PRO A 116 -7.01 -13.52 10.84
C PRO A 116 -8.35 -12.86 11.20
N MET A 117 -9.42 -13.52 10.82
CA MET A 117 -10.70 -13.30 11.46
C MET A 117 -10.54 -13.64 12.94
N VAL A 118 -10.92 -12.76 13.83
CA VAL A 118 -10.90 -13.02 15.29
C VAL A 118 -11.90 -14.13 15.65
N ASN A 119 -13.01 -14.18 14.90
CA ASN A 119 -14.00 -15.26 14.91
C ASN A 119 -14.74 -15.24 13.56
N GLU A 120 -15.75 -16.11 13.37
CA GLU A 120 -16.49 -16.24 12.10
C GLU A 120 -17.11 -14.93 11.57
N THR A 121 -17.27 -13.92 12.41
CA THR A 121 -17.96 -12.67 12.08
C THR A 121 -17.17 -11.40 12.39
N GLN A 122 -16.05 -11.51 13.09
CA GLN A 122 -15.29 -10.36 13.57
C GLN A 122 -13.91 -10.26 12.92
N HIS A 123 -13.73 -9.24 12.12
CA HIS A 123 -12.43 -8.86 11.56
C HIS A 123 -11.50 -8.26 12.62
N PHE A 124 -10.20 -8.45 12.44
CA PHE A 124 -9.17 -7.89 13.33
C PHE A 124 -9.32 -6.37 13.55
N TYR A 125 -9.66 -5.61 12.53
CA TYR A 125 -9.88 -4.16 12.65
C TYR A 125 -10.99 -3.82 13.66
N ASN A 126 -12.04 -4.64 13.77
CA ASN A 126 -13.16 -4.45 14.69
C ASN A 126 -12.93 -5.09 16.07
N ALA A 127 -11.75 -5.67 16.31
CA ALA A 127 -11.40 -6.24 17.60
C ALA A 127 -11.10 -5.14 18.64
N ASP A 128 -11.14 -5.53 19.91
CA ASP A 128 -10.71 -4.66 20.99
C ASP A 128 -9.23 -4.27 20.80
N GLU A 129 -8.89 -3.05 21.15
CA GLU A 129 -7.58 -2.44 20.93
C GLU A 129 -6.40 -3.27 21.47
N ASP A 130 -6.59 -3.89 22.63
CA ASP A 130 -5.55 -4.64 23.34
C ASP A 130 -5.74 -6.17 23.22
N LEU A 131 -6.69 -6.64 22.38
CA LEU A 131 -6.88 -8.07 22.14
C LEU A 131 -5.65 -8.63 21.43
N ILE A 132 -4.97 -9.59 22.08
CA ILE A 132 -3.87 -10.33 21.47
C ILE A 132 -4.45 -11.42 20.58
N ILE A 133 -4.10 -11.38 19.30
CA ILE A 133 -4.46 -12.45 18.35
C ILE A 133 -3.30 -13.45 18.22
N THR A 134 -3.64 -14.63 17.76
CA THR A 134 -2.66 -15.70 17.46
C THR A 134 -2.65 -15.92 15.95
N SER A 135 -1.47 -15.95 15.35
CA SER A 135 -1.32 -16.26 13.92
C SER A 135 -1.63 -17.74 13.63
N ASP A 136 -1.78 -18.06 12.35
CA ASP A 136 -1.94 -19.45 11.90
C ASP A 136 -0.71 -20.32 12.27
N GLN A 137 0.44 -19.71 12.49
CA GLN A 137 1.65 -20.37 12.97
C GLN A 137 1.75 -20.48 14.51
N GLY A 138 0.71 -20.03 15.23
CA GLY A 138 0.68 -20.08 16.70
C GLY A 138 1.47 -18.98 17.40
N LEU A 139 1.92 -17.95 16.66
CA LEU A 139 2.67 -16.82 17.20
C LEU A 139 1.74 -15.72 17.69
N GLN A 140 2.19 -14.93 18.66
CA GLN A 140 1.46 -13.81 19.25
C GLN A 140 2.26 -12.52 19.28
N GLU A 141 3.50 -12.55 18.81
CA GLU A 141 4.42 -11.43 18.85
C GLU A 141 5.05 -11.20 17.48
N THR A 142 5.42 -9.95 17.22
CA THR A 142 6.09 -9.52 15.98
C THR A 142 7.43 -10.24 15.81
N TYR A 143 7.78 -10.50 14.56
CA TYR A 143 9.10 -11.04 14.19
C TYR A 143 9.48 -10.60 12.77
N ALA A 144 10.78 -10.70 12.47
CA ALA A 144 11.30 -10.60 11.12
C ALA A 144 12.55 -11.49 10.98
N LEU A 145 13.48 -11.11 10.11
CA LEU A 145 14.72 -11.84 9.90
C LEU A 145 15.72 -11.56 11.04
N PRO A 146 16.51 -12.54 11.49
CA PRO A 146 17.54 -12.30 12.51
C PRO A 146 18.54 -11.20 12.12
N GLU A 147 18.93 -11.15 10.84
CA GLU A 147 19.83 -10.14 10.27
C GLU A 147 19.15 -8.80 10.00
N LYS A 148 17.81 -8.78 9.91
CA LYS A 148 17.00 -7.59 9.70
C LYS A 148 15.72 -7.66 10.55
N PRO A 149 15.84 -7.41 11.86
CA PRO A 149 14.70 -7.44 12.77
C PRO A 149 13.64 -6.40 12.42
N GLU A 150 12.44 -6.62 12.90
CA GLU A 150 11.32 -5.69 12.72
C GLU A 150 11.55 -4.36 13.45
N PHE A 151 10.83 -3.34 13.02
CA PHE A 151 11.00 -1.96 13.46
C PHE A 151 10.93 -1.79 14.97
N CYS A 152 9.97 -2.40 15.65
CA CYS A 152 9.82 -2.26 17.08
C CYS A 152 10.99 -2.91 17.85
N PHE A 153 11.52 -4.05 17.38
CA PHE A 153 12.69 -4.67 18.00
C PHE A 153 13.95 -3.82 17.79
N ASN A 154 14.15 -3.29 16.59
CA ASN A 154 15.28 -2.39 16.30
C ASN A 154 15.27 -1.12 17.17
N THR A 155 14.10 -0.61 17.50
CA THR A 155 13.96 0.65 18.26
C THR A 155 13.94 0.44 19.77
N THR A 156 13.40 -0.68 20.24
CA THR A 156 13.16 -0.91 21.69
C THR A 156 13.87 -2.13 22.26
N GLY A 157 14.40 -3.03 21.41
CA GLY A 157 14.95 -4.32 21.82
C GLY A 157 13.89 -5.34 22.24
N LYS A 158 12.61 -5.11 21.89
CA LYS A 158 11.49 -5.99 22.28
C LYS A 158 10.52 -6.19 21.13
N HIS A 159 10.02 -7.41 21.02
CA HIS A 159 8.87 -7.73 20.18
C HIS A 159 7.58 -7.12 20.77
N LYS A 160 6.59 -6.87 19.94
CA LYS A 160 5.27 -6.40 20.35
C LYS A 160 4.22 -7.48 20.11
N ASN A 161 3.24 -7.61 21.01
CA ASN A 161 2.12 -8.51 20.76
C ASN A 161 1.29 -8.07 19.57
N TYR A 162 0.69 -9.03 18.88
CA TYR A 162 -0.25 -8.79 17.77
C TYR A 162 -1.56 -8.18 18.29
N THR A 163 -1.57 -6.87 18.43
CA THR A 163 -2.78 -6.11 18.79
C THR A 163 -2.99 -4.98 17.79
N LYS A 164 -4.25 -4.58 17.57
CA LYS A 164 -4.59 -3.44 16.72
C LYS A 164 -3.87 -2.16 17.18
N LYS A 165 -3.84 -1.93 18.48
CA LYS A 165 -3.17 -0.77 19.09
C LYS A 165 -1.68 -0.74 18.79
N ASN A 166 -0.98 -1.88 18.92
CA ASN A 166 0.45 -1.94 18.65
C ASN A 166 0.74 -1.69 17.18
N LEU A 167 0.00 -2.32 16.27
CA LEU A 167 0.15 -2.12 14.83
C LEU A 167 -0.05 -0.65 14.44
N ARG A 168 -1.15 -0.02 14.93
CA ARG A 168 -1.38 1.40 14.70
C ARG A 168 -0.24 2.26 15.25
N THR A 169 0.26 1.94 16.43
CA THR A 169 1.39 2.65 17.04
C THR A 169 2.65 2.51 16.21
N ASP A 170 2.96 1.31 15.72
CA ASP A 170 4.15 1.08 14.88
C ASP A 170 4.06 1.81 13.55
N ILE A 171 2.89 1.86 12.91
CA ILE A 171 2.67 2.69 11.71
C ILE A 171 2.91 4.17 12.03
N GLN A 172 2.41 4.68 13.17
CA GLN A 172 2.66 6.07 13.59
C GLN A 172 4.15 6.33 13.84
N GLU A 173 4.81 5.42 14.55
CA GLU A 173 6.22 5.55 14.91
C GLU A 173 7.11 5.52 13.67
N VAL A 174 6.87 4.62 12.72
CA VAL A 174 7.64 4.55 11.47
C VAL A 174 7.45 5.80 10.62
N ILE A 175 6.21 6.29 10.46
CA ILE A 175 5.94 7.53 9.75
C ILE A 175 6.66 8.71 10.42
N MET A 176 6.58 8.83 11.72
CA MET A 176 7.20 9.94 12.46
C MET A 176 8.72 9.83 12.56
N ASN A 177 9.29 8.63 12.45
CA ASN A 177 10.73 8.41 12.41
C ASN A 177 11.33 8.92 11.10
N TYR A 178 10.70 8.60 9.98
CA TYR A 178 11.20 8.95 8.65
C TYR A 178 10.63 10.27 8.12
N LYS A 179 9.45 10.67 8.54
CA LYS A 179 8.73 11.89 8.11
C LYS A 179 8.67 12.06 6.59
N PRO A 180 8.22 11.05 5.85
CA PRO A 180 8.15 11.16 4.40
C PRO A 180 7.24 12.31 3.97
N GLU A 181 7.61 13.01 2.90
CA GLU A 181 6.76 14.04 2.30
C GLU A 181 5.60 13.43 1.51
N ILE A 182 5.78 12.20 1.01
CA ILE A 182 4.77 11.50 0.22
C ILE A 182 4.62 10.08 0.76
N ILE A 183 3.37 9.65 0.93
CA ILE A 183 3.05 8.28 1.35
C ILE A 183 2.11 7.64 0.35
N PHE A 184 2.50 6.49 -0.19
CA PHE A 184 1.60 5.58 -0.87
C PHE A 184 1.15 4.50 0.10
N ALA A 185 -0.13 4.29 0.23
CA ALA A 185 -0.69 3.27 1.11
C ALA A 185 -1.74 2.43 0.38
N VAL A 186 -1.87 1.16 0.79
CA VAL A 186 -2.94 0.31 0.28
C VAL A 186 -4.30 0.92 0.62
N ASP A 187 -5.23 0.84 -0.33
CA ASP A 187 -6.63 1.19 -0.09
C ASP A 187 -7.48 -0.05 0.21
N PHE A 188 -8.72 0.19 0.53
CA PHE A 188 -9.72 -0.78 0.95
C PHE A 188 -10.19 -1.63 -0.24
N ASP A 189 -9.50 -2.75 -0.49
CA ASP A 189 -9.88 -3.73 -1.52
C ASP A 189 -10.52 -5.00 -0.91
N ARG A 190 -10.54 -6.11 -1.65
CA ARG A 190 -11.19 -7.35 -1.20
C ARG A 190 -10.40 -8.13 -0.16
N HIS A 191 -9.10 -7.92 -0.08
CA HIS A 191 -8.27 -8.67 0.85
C HIS A 191 -8.48 -8.18 2.28
N ILE A 192 -8.65 -9.11 3.21
CA ILE A 192 -8.94 -8.80 4.61
C ILE A 192 -7.83 -7.94 5.24
N ASP A 193 -6.57 -8.26 4.95
CA ASP A 193 -5.42 -7.54 5.50
C ASP A 193 -5.29 -6.15 4.89
N HIS A 194 -5.60 -6.00 3.58
CA HIS A 194 -5.61 -4.68 2.94
C HIS A 194 -6.64 -3.76 3.60
N ARG A 195 -7.84 -4.27 3.88
CA ARG A 195 -8.87 -3.53 4.61
C ARG A 195 -8.41 -3.12 6.00
N ALA A 196 -7.81 -4.05 6.74
CA ALA A 196 -7.32 -3.77 8.08
C ALA A 196 -6.20 -2.72 8.06
N ILE A 197 -5.19 -2.90 7.20
CA ILE A 197 -4.08 -1.95 7.08
C ILE A 197 -4.55 -0.60 6.59
N SER A 198 -5.44 -0.55 5.58
CA SER A 198 -6.01 0.70 5.07
C SER A 198 -6.66 1.52 6.19
N LEU A 199 -7.52 0.90 7.00
CA LEU A 199 -8.24 1.58 8.07
C LEU A 199 -7.32 1.94 9.26
N ILE A 200 -6.42 1.04 9.66
CA ILE A 200 -5.46 1.31 10.73
C ILE A 200 -4.48 2.43 10.33
N PHE A 201 -4.07 2.48 9.06
CA PHE A 201 -3.26 3.57 8.52
C PHE A 201 -4.00 4.91 8.62
N GLU A 202 -5.29 4.97 8.27
CA GLU A 202 -6.10 6.18 8.38
C GLU A 202 -6.22 6.65 9.84
N GLU A 203 -6.42 5.74 10.79
CA GLU A 203 -6.38 6.07 12.22
C GLU A 203 -4.99 6.59 12.64
N ALA A 204 -3.92 5.96 12.16
CA ALA A 204 -2.55 6.36 12.46
C ALA A 204 -2.26 7.79 11.97
N ILE A 205 -2.60 8.09 10.73
CA ILE A 205 -2.46 9.43 10.14
C ILE A 205 -3.33 10.44 10.86
N SER A 206 -4.60 10.12 11.13
CA SER A 206 -5.49 11.00 11.88
C SER A 206 -4.90 11.37 13.25
N ASN A 207 -4.35 10.40 13.96
CA ASN A 207 -3.68 10.62 15.24
C ASN A 207 -2.43 11.51 15.12
N ILE A 208 -1.67 11.41 14.03
CA ILE A 208 -0.52 12.27 13.76
C ILE A 208 -1.00 13.70 13.49
N LEU A 209 -1.95 13.86 12.56
CA LEU A 209 -2.42 15.17 12.08
C LEU A 209 -3.19 15.95 13.16
N SER A 210 -3.91 15.26 14.03
CA SER A 210 -4.70 15.89 15.12
C SER A 210 -3.87 16.40 16.29
N LYS A 211 -2.57 16.10 16.34
CA LYS A 211 -1.71 16.60 17.45
C LYS A 211 -1.66 18.13 17.45
N LYS A 212 -1.86 18.71 18.62
CA LYS A 212 -1.72 20.16 18.81
C LYS A 212 -0.29 20.59 18.40
N ASN A 213 -0.21 21.64 17.59
CA ASN A 213 1.04 22.16 17.01
C ASN A 213 1.74 21.18 16.02
N ASN A 214 0.99 20.30 15.37
CA ASN A 214 1.54 19.50 14.29
C ASN A 214 2.02 20.40 13.15
N SER A 215 3.22 20.13 12.64
CA SER A 215 3.82 20.82 11.48
C SER A 215 4.12 19.87 10.33
N TYR A 216 3.75 18.59 10.45
CA TYR A 216 3.99 17.55 9.48
C TYR A 216 2.69 17.19 8.75
N PHE A 217 2.66 17.39 7.44
CA PHE A 217 1.51 17.17 6.56
C PHE A 217 1.98 16.51 5.28
N PRO A 218 2.08 15.17 5.24
CA PRO A 218 2.48 14.45 4.04
C PRO A 218 1.38 14.48 2.99
N GLU A 219 1.78 14.40 1.72
CA GLU A 219 0.86 14.03 0.64
C GLU A 219 0.57 12.53 0.71
N ILE A 220 -0.70 12.13 0.64
CA ILE A 220 -1.11 10.73 0.79
C ILE A 220 -1.84 10.27 -0.45
N TYR A 221 -1.36 9.17 -1.02
CA TYR A 221 -1.95 8.49 -2.16
C TYR A 221 -2.35 7.08 -1.74
N LYS A 222 -3.61 6.71 -1.98
CA LYS A 222 -4.11 5.37 -1.71
C LYS A 222 -4.46 4.67 -3.02
N GLY A 223 -4.11 3.40 -3.11
CA GLY A 223 -4.38 2.60 -4.30
C GLY A 223 -4.71 1.15 -3.96
N PHE A 224 -5.35 0.47 -4.89
CA PHE A 224 -5.71 -0.93 -4.77
C PHE A 224 -4.59 -1.82 -5.29
N CYS A 225 -4.27 -2.88 -4.56
CA CYS A 225 -3.33 -3.89 -5.02
C CYS A 225 -4.00 -4.89 -5.97
N TYR A 226 -5.30 -5.14 -5.81
CA TYR A 226 -6.06 -6.08 -6.64
C TYR A 226 -7.10 -5.37 -7.51
N ASN A 227 -7.00 -5.59 -8.83
CA ASN A 227 -7.90 -4.99 -9.82
C ASN A 227 -9.36 -5.45 -9.68
N GLY A 228 -9.61 -6.62 -9.08
CA GLY A 228 -10.95 -7.16 -8.85
C GLY A 228 -11.86 -6.31 -7.96
N SER A 229 -11.31 -5.33 -7.25
CA SER A 229 -12.07 -4.43 -6.38
C SER A 229 -13.06 -3.54 -7.13
N TYR A 230 -12.81 -3.30 -8.42
CA TYR A 230 -13.69 -2.50 -9.27
C TYR A 230 -14.77 -3.30 -10.03
N LEU A 231 -14.71 -4.63 -10.05
CA LEU A 231 -15.50 -5.46 -10.96
C LEU A 231 -16.85 -5.91 -10.40
N GLY A 232 -17.15 -5.69 -9.14
CA GLY A 232 -18.38 -6.15 -8.50
C GLY A 232 -19.29 -5.02 -8.02
N LYS A 233 -20.52 -4.93 -8.54
CA LYS A 233 -21.50 -3.98 -8.00
C LYS A 233 -21.69 -4.12 -6.49
N LYS A 234 -21.61 -5.35 -5.97
CA LYS A 234 -21.74 -5.63 -4.55
C LYS A 234 -20.56 -5.12 -3.76
N ASP A 235 -19.34 -5.32 -4.27
CA ASP A 235 -18.13 -4.82 -3.62
C ASP A 235 -18.01 -3.29 -3.72
N PHE A 236 -18.52 -2.70 -4.79
CA PHE A 236 -18.54 -1.25 -4.95
C PHE A 236 -19.46 -0.56 -3.92
N TYR A 237 -20.57 -1.19 -3.55
CA TYR A 237 -21.44 -0.66 -2.50
C TYR A 237 -20.86 -0.86 -1.10
N ASP A 238 -20.15 -1.96 -0.86
CA ASP A 238 -19.45 -2.19 0.41
C ASP A 238 -18.24 -1.22 0.54
N LEU A 239 -17.64 -0.81 -0.56
CA LEU A 239 -16.57 0.20 -0.61
C LEU A 239 -17.08 1.64 -0.37
N ASN A 240 -18.35 1.91 -0.56
CA ASN A 240 -18.91 3.23 -0.23
C ASN A 240 -18.79 3.58 1.25
N LEU A 241 -18.65 2.59 2.13
CA LEU A 241 -18.38 2.82 3.54
C LEU A 241 -16.94 3.34 3.75
N ALA A 242 -15.98 2.90 2.95
CA ALA A 242 -14.61 3.41 3.01
C ALA A 242 -14.48 4.83 2.42
N GLY A 243 -15.32 5.19 1.45
CA GLY A 243 -15.36 6.54 0.87
C GLY A 243 -15.91 7.62 1.82
N GLU A 244 -16.52 7.24 2.92
CA GLU A 244 -17.01 8.15 3.95
C GLU A 244 -15.97 8.40 5.07
N ALA A 245 -14.94 7.57 5.18
CA ALA A 245 -13.81 7.81 6.06
C ALA A 245 -12.84 8.84 5.45
N LYS A 246 -13.36 10.00 5.07
CA LYS A 246 -12.53 11.12 4.61
C LYS A 246 -11.85 11.73 5.82
N ALA A 247 -10.57 11.40 6.01
CA ALA A 247 -9.71 12.35 6.67
C ALA A 247 -9.80 13.69 5.92
N GLU A 248 -9.82 14.81 6.62
CA GLU A 248 -9.75 16.12 5.98
C GLU A 248 -8.39 16.26 5.26
N GLY A 249 -8.35 15.79 4.04
CA GLY A 249 -7.23 15.83 3.12
C GLY A 249 -7.72 15.55 1.73
N GLU A 250 -7.12 16.15 0.73
CA GLU A 250 -7.45 15.86 -0.66
C GLU A 250 -6.95 14.46 -1.00
N PHE A 251 -7.86 13.48 -1.04
CA PHE A 251 -7.57 12.20 -1.67
C PHE A 251 -7.68 12.39 -3.18
N ILE A 252 -6.56 12.33 -3.85
CA ILE A 252 -6.54 12.26 -5.31
C ILE A 252 -6.76 10.79 -5.67
N ASN A 253 -8.00 10.44 -6.01
CA ASN A 253 -8.28 9.21 -6.72
C ASN A 253 -7.58 9.30 -8.08
N ASN A 254 -6.50 8.59 -8.25
CA ASN A 254 -5.91 8.40 -9.56
C ASN A 254 -6.74 7.31 -10.27
N PRO A 255 -7.31 7.59 -11.46
CA PRO A 255 -8.12 6.62 -12.21
C PRO A 255 -7.28 5.47 -12.75
#